data_6e86d749297e40610e21f1bba8de86bd
#
_entry.id   6e86d749297e40610e21f1bba8de86bd
#
_cell.length_a   1.000
_cell.length_b   1.000
_cell.length_c   1.000
_cell.angle_alpha   90.00
_cell.angle_beta   90.00
_cell.angle_gamma   90.00
#
_symmetry.space_group_name_H-M   'P 1'
#
loop_
_entity.id
_entity.type
_entity.pdbx_description
1 polymer ?
#
loop_
_entity_poly.entity_id
_entity_poly.type
_entity_poly.pdbx_seq_one_letter_code
_entity_poly.pdbx_strand_id
1 'polypeptide(L)'
;VGRATDGKTGDISLTVLDDDAADGGDIKLTAGDTSFYGAEAGVVTINAGHATNNVENGGVGGSIRMAAGDSAGGHNETDVGGDITFVAGAGATASGGNIEFTTGYSKKTTSGYISYKTPNAINKPGHSGGMSYVTGNATSGTTGGQEYKTGSVTDGVSGNITIETGEADTGQTGSVLISSGHSVADMSGAVTL
;
A
#
# COMPACT_ATOMS: atom_id res chain seq x y z
N VAL A 1 12.62 -13.43 25.53
CA VAL A 1 12.31 -12.17 26.25
C VAL A 1 11.25 -12.47 27.31
N GLY A 2 11.51 -12.10 28.56
CA GLY A 2 10.62 -12.36 29.70
C GLY A 2 9.46 -11.36 29.79
N ARG A 3 8.44 -11.72 30.59
CA ARG A 3 7.35 -10.82 30.96
C ARG A 3 7.85 -9.88 32.07
N ALA A 4 7.65 -8.58 31.90
CA ALA A 4 7.81 -7.62 33.00
C ALA A 4 6.46 -7.46 33.72
N THR A 5 6.48 -7.40 35.06
CA THR A 5 5.31 -7.13 35.89
C THR A 5 5.19 -5.63 36.19
N ASP A 6 6.29 -4.89 36.06
CA ASP A 6 6.38 -3.45 36.24
C ASP A 6 7.46 -2.91 35.30
N GLY A 7 7.11 -1.96 34.46
CA GLY A 7 8.00 -1.38 33.48
C GLY A 7 8.02 -2.04 32.09
N LYS A 8 8.99 -1.65 31.24
CA LYS A 8 9.14 -2.13 29.85
C LYS A 8 9.85 -3.50 29.81
N THR A 9 9.35 -4.43 29.00
CA THR A 9 10.08 -5.64 28.62
C THR A 9 11.25 -5.31 27.69
N GLY A 10 12.25 -6.22 27.61
CA GLY A 10 13.39 -6.03 26.73
C GLY A 10 13.04 -6.05 25.26
N ASP A 11 13.86 -5.41 24.44
CA ASP A 11 13.76 -5.35 22.99
C ASP A 11 14.50 -6.54 22.35
N ILE A 12 14.08 -6.96 21.16
CA ILE A 12 14.84 -7.82 20.26
C ILE A 12 15.26 -6.94 19.07
N SER A 13 16.58 -6.83 18.83
CA SER A 13 17.13 -6.14 17.67
C SER A 13 17.83 -7.15 16.75
N LEU A 14 17.53 -7.07 15.45
CA LEU A 14 18.21 -7.80 14.39
C LEU A 14 18.82 -6.76 13.47
N THR A 15 20.15 -6.65 13.46
CA THR A 15 20.86 -5.60 12.74
C THR A 15 22.00 -6.23 11.94
N VAL A 16 22.11 -5.91 10.67
CA VAL A 16 23.30 -6.12 9.87
C VAL A 16 24.12 -4.83 9.93
N LEU A 17 25.40 -4.96 10.19
CA LEU A 17 26.30 -3.81 10.34
C LEU A 17 26.58 -3.16 8.98
N ASP A 18 26.90 -1.88 9.01
CA ASP A 18 27.31 -1.11 7.84
C ASP A 18 28.66 -1.62 7.30
N ASP A 19 28.87 -1.49 5.99
CA ASP A 19 30.15 -1.73 5.31
C ASP A 19 30.49 -0.50 4.47
N ASP A 20 31.68 0.07 4.67
CA ASP A 20 32.16 1.26 3.95
C ASP A 20 32.86 0.93 2.62
N ALA A 21 33.07 -0.36 2.32
CA ALA A 21 33.93 -0.81 1.21
C ALA A 21 33.23 -1.75 0.21
N ALA A 22 32.01 -2.21 0.52
CA ALA A 22 31.26 -3.17 -0.29
C ALA A 22 29.73 -2.98 -0.13
N ASP A 23 28.98 -3.86 -0.78
CA ASP A 23 27.52 -3.90 -0.63
C ASP A 23 27.13 -4.27 0.81
N GLY A 24 26.08 -3.64 1.35
CA GLY A 24 25.53 -3.98 2.65
C GLY A 24 24.93 -5.39 2.68
N GLY A 25 24.92 -6.02 3.86
CA GLY A 25 24.38 -7.37 4.02
C GLY A 25 22.85 -7.37 4.14
N ASP A 26 22.24 -8.54 3.87
CA ASP A 26 20.80 -8.75 3.83
C ASP A 26 20.25 -9.34 5.15
N ILE A 27 18.98 -9.03 5.45
CA ILE A 27 18.13 -9.80 6.37
C ILE A 27 17.02 -10.47 5.57
N LYS A 28 16.99 -11.82 5.53
CA LYS A 28 15.99 -12.60 4.82
C LYS A 28 15.13 -13.43 5.77
N LEU A 29 13.81 -13.23 5.72
CA LEU A 29 12.81 -14.02 6.44
C LEU A 29 11.98 -14.81 5.41
N THR A 30 12.05 -16.16 5.48
CA THR A 30 11.34 -17.05 4.55
C THR A 30 10.65 -18.16 5.34
N ALA A 31 9.34 -18.33 5.12
CA ALA A 31 8.63 -19.50 5.61
C ALA A 31 8.86 -20.71 4.68
N GLY A 32 8.61 -21.92 5.19
CA GLY A 32 8.87 -23.14 4.46
C GLY A 32 7.84 -23.43 3.36
N ASP A 33 8.29 -24.02 2.28
CA ASP A 33 7.46 -24.56 1.21
C ASP A 33 6.88 -25.93 1.58
N THR A 34 5.80 -26.35 0.92
CA THR A 34 5.28 -27.71 1.00
C THR A 34 4.99 -28.27 -0.37
N SER A 35 5.31 -29.54 -0.57
CA SER A 35 4.86 -30.35 -1.72
C SER A 35 3.84 -31.42 -1.35
N PHE A 36 3.40 -31.48 -0.09
CA PHE A 36 2.47 -32.50 0.39
C PHE A 36 1.03 -32.16 -0.01
N TYR A 37 0.31 -33.16 -0.53
CA TYR A 37 -1.07 -33.02 -1.00
C TYR A 37 -2.01 -32.53 0.11
N GLY A 38 -2.74 -31.45 -0.16
CA GLY A 38 -3.69 -30.85 0.77
C GLY A 38 -3.10 -30.10 1.96
N ALA A 39 -1.77 -29.93 2.01
CA ALA A 39 -1.11 -29.16 3.06
C ALA A 39 -0.95 -27.67 2.69
N GLU A 40 -0.89 -26.83 3.71
CA GLU A 40 -0.58 -25.40 3.60
C GLU A 40 0.91 -25.15 3.80
N ALA A 41 1.49 -24.24 3.02
CA ALA A 41 2.87 -23.78 3.22
C ALA A 41 2.98 -22.90 4.46
N GLY A 42 4.23 -22.68 4.95
CA GLY A 42 4.48 -21.84 6.11
C GLY A 42 4.06 -20.39 5.92
N VAL A 43 3.76 -19.71 7.02
CA VAL A 43 3.32 -18.31 7.07
C VAL A 43 4.35 -17.45 7.81
N VAL A 44 4.65 -16.26 7.31
CA VAL A 44 5.36 -15.21 8.06
C VAL A 44 4.32 -14.23 8.59
N THR A 45 4.25 -14.06 9.92
CA THR A 45 3.31 -13.15 10.58
C THR A 45 4.06 -12.05 11.33
N ILE A 46 3.71 -10.80 11.08
CA ILE A 46 4.28 -9.63 11.75
C ILE A 46 3.14 -8.85 12.40
N ASN A 47 3.10 -8.83 13.74
CA ASN A 47 2.06 -8.14 14.51
C ASN A 47 2.69 -7.13 15.47
N ALA A 48 2.14 -5.93 15.51
CA ALA A 48 2.42 -5.00 16.59
C ALA A 48 1.60 -5.35 17.86
N GLY A 49 2.07 -4.90 19.03
CA GLY A 49 1.41 -5.17 20.30
C GLY A 49 0.09 -4.43 20.45
N HIS A 50 -0.82 -5.01 21.23
CA HIS A 50 -2.10 -4.39 21.58
C HIS A 50 -2.03 -3.66 22.93
N ALA A 51 -2.65 -2.48 23.04
CA ALA A 51 -2.99 -1.89 24.33
C ALA A 51 -4.32 -2.50 24.78
N THR A 52 -4.28 -3.33 25.82
CA THR A 52 -5.45 -4.12 26.29
C THR A 52 -6.15 -3.53 27.52
N ASN A 53 -5.61 -2.47 28.12
CA ASN A 53 -6.23 -1.80 29.24
C ASN A 53 -7.45 -0.98 28.74
N ASN A 54 -8.62 -1.23 29.29
CA ASN A 54 -9.90 -0.64 28.87
C ASN A 54 -10.36 0.56 29.72
N VAL A 55 -9.51 1.04 30.64
CA VAL A 55 -9.78 2.26 31.41
C VAL A 55 -9.42 3.52 30.59
N GLU A 56 -9.85 4.67 31.07
CA GLU A 56 -9.45 5.96 30.51
C GLU A 56 -7.92 6.09 30.50
N ASN A 57 -7.35 6.54 29.38
CA ASN A 57 -5.90 6.55 29.12
C ASN A 57 -5.23 5.17 29.14
N GLY A 58 -5.96 4.12 28.72
CA GLY A 58 -5.49 2.72 28.69
C GLY A 58 -4.31 2.42 27.78
N GLY A 59 -3.85 3.38 27.00
CA GLY A 59 -2.65 3.27 26.15
C GLY A 59 -2.95 3.24 24.64
N VAL A 60 -1.88 3.28 23.84
CA VAL A 60 -1.92 3.27 22.37
C VAL A 60 -1.37 1.95 21.86
N GLY A 61 -2.02 1.34 20.86
CA GLY A 61 -1.52 0.14 20.19
C GLY A 61 -0.19 0.38 19.48
N GLY A 62 0.63 -0.64 19.36
CA GLY A 62 1.91 -0.59 18.67
C GLY A 62 1.74 -0.35 17.17
N SER A 63 2.80 0.13 16.51
CA SER A 63 2.84 0.38 15.07
C SER A 63 3.76 -0.60 14.36
N ILE A 64 3.48 -0.90 13.09
CA ILE A 64 4.39 -1.54 12.14
C ILE A 64 4.86 -0.45 11.17
N ARG A 65 6.18 -0.29 11.02
CA ARG A 65 6.80 0.66 10.09
C ARG A 65 7.67 -0.11 9.09
N MET A 66 7.44 0.10 7.82
CA MET A 66 8.28 -0.36 6.72
C MET A 66 8.78 0.85 5.94
N ALA A 67 10.06 0.94 5.69
CA ALA A 67 10.67 2.00 4.90
C ALA A 67 11.82 1.41 4.09
N ALA A 68 11.91 1.76 2.82
CA ALA A 68 13.06 1.50 1.99
C ALA A 68 14.17 2.52 2.29
N GLY A 69 15.40 2.21 1.91
CA GLY A 69 16.55 3.09 2.12
C GLY A 69 16.58 4.25 1.15
N ASP A 70 17.12 5.37 1.62
CA ASP A 70 17.39 6.54 0.80
C ASP A 70 18.75 6.39 0.11
N SER A 71 18.92 7.00 -1.07
CA SER A 71 20.22 7.24 -1.70
C SER A 71 20.63 8.68 -1.50
N ALA A 72 21.88 8.90 -1.07
CA ALA A 72 22.48 10.23 -0.89
C ALA A 72 23.47 10.60 -1.99
N GLY A 73 23.66 9.75 -3.01
CA GLY A 73 24.55 9.98 -4.13
C GLY A 73 24.11 11.13 -5.04
N GLY A 74 24.97 11.54 -5.95
CA GLY A 74 24.74 12.65 -6.88
C GLY A 74 24.63 12.26 -8.35
N HIS A 75 24.58 10.97 -8.67
CA HIS A 75 24.49 10.48 -10.05
C HIS A 75 23.02 10.19 -10.43
N ASN A 76 22.51 10.90 -11.43
CA ASN A 76 21.08 10.93 -11.75
C ASN A 76 20.48 9.59 -12.25
N GLU A 77 21.30 8.65 -12.72
CA GLU A 77 20.84 7.39 -13.33
C GLU A 77 21.06 6.16 -12.44
N THR A 78 21.99 6.23 -11.48
CA THR A 78 22.40 5.08 -10.66
C THR A 78 22.07 5.22 -9.18
N ASP A 79 22.00 6.45 -8.68
CA ASP A 79 21.80 6.73 -7.25
C ASP A 79 20.30 6.87 -6.93
N VAL A 80 19.57 5.76 -7.06
CA VAL A 80 18.11 5.70 -6.81
C VAL A 80 17.82 5.15 -5.43
N GLY A 81 16.73 5.61 -4.81
CA GLY A 81 16.24 5.05 -3.54
C GLY A 81 15.69 3.63 -3.71
N GLY A 82 15.61 2.90 -2.62
CA GLY A 82 15.08 1.53 -2.60
C GLY A 82 13.55 1.48 -2.78
N ASP A 83 13.04 0.32 -3.20
CA ASP A 83 11.62 0.05 -3.43
C ASP A 83 10.96 -0.71 -2.26
N ILE A 84 9.65 -0.54 -2.07
CA ILE A 84 8.80 -1.42 -1.29
C ILE A 84 7.80 -2.09 -2.24
N THR A 85 7.86 -3.43 -2.35
CA THR A 85 7.02 -4.20 -3.26
C THR A 85 6.14 -5.19 -2.51
N PHE A 86 4.83 -5.18 -2.81
CA PHE A 86 3.85 -6.16 -2.31
C PHE A 86 3.32 -6.97 -3.49
N VAL A 87 3.49 -8.30 -3.46
CA VAL A 87 3.03 -9.21 -4.51
C VAL A 87 2.28 -10.38 -3.87
N ALA A 88 1.06 -10.60 -4.30
CA ALA A 88 0.31 -11.80 -3.93
C ALA A 88 0.68 -12.99 -4.82
N GLY A 89 0.54 -14.20 -4.31
CA GLY A 89 0.86 -15.43 -5.04
C GLY A 89 -0.10 -15.71 -6.19
N ALA A 90 0.40 -16.34 -7.25
CA ALA A 90 -0.41 -16.80 -8.37
C ALA A 90 -1.03 -18.17 -8.08
N GLY A 91 -2.28 -18.38 -8.49
CA GLY A 91 -2.91 -19.69 -8.55
C GLY A 91 -2.77 -20.30 -9.95
N ALA A 92 -2.35 -21.55 -10.07
CA ALA A 92 -2.18 -22.21 -11.36
C ALA A 92 -3.52 -22.59 -12.02
N THR A 93 -4.50 -23.04 -11.23
CA THR A 93 -5.83 -23.50 -11.69
C THR A 93 -6.99 -22.91 -10.90
N ALA A 94 -6.69 -22.19 -9.83
CA ALA A 94 -7.66 -21.50 -8.98
C ALA A 94 -7.31 -20.01 -8.92
N SER A 95 -8.06 -19.23 -8.12
CA SER A 95 -7.80 -17.81 -7.94
C SER A 95 -6.42 -17.54 -7.36
N GLY A 96 -5.78 -16.44 -7.77
CA GLY A 96 -4.60 -15.91 -7.11
C GLY A 96 -4.92 -15.33 -5.72
N GLY A 97 -3.88 -15.01 -4.95
CA GLY A 97 -3.99 -14.37 -3.65
C GLY A 97 -4.42 -12.90 -3.75
N ASN A 98 -4.87 -12.34 -2.63
CA ASN A 98 -5.29 -10.94 -2.50
C ASN A 98 -4.23 -10.10 -1.78
N ILE A 99 -4.22 -8.81 -2.05
CA ILE A 99 -3.59 -7.78 -1.23
C ILE A 99 -4.71 -6.88 -0.69
N GLU A 100 -4.83 -6.76 0.64
CA GLU A 100 -5.88 -5.98 1.29
C GLU A 100 -5.30 -4.94 2.24
N PHE A 101 -5.77 -3.70 2.16
CA PHE A 101 -5.44 -2.63 3.08
C PHE A 101 -6.73 -2.13 3.76
N THR A 102 -6.86 -2.38 5.06
CA THR A 102 -8.03 -1.98 5.85
C THR A 102 -7.60 -1.14 7.03
N THR A 103 -8.26 -0.02 7.26
CA THR A 103 -8.03 0.83 8.43
C THR A 103 -8.87 0.39 9.63
N GLY A 104 -8.41 0.75 10.84
CA GLY A 104 -9.17 0.49 12.06
C GLY A 104 -10.46 1.32 12.14
N TYR A 105 -11.52 0.71 12.64
CA TYR A 105 -12.77 1.43 12.96
C TYR A 105 -12.69 2.11 14.34
N SER A 106 -13.55 3.11 14.57
CA SER A 106 -13.78 3.70 15.89
C SER A 106 -15.24 3.55 16.31
N LYS A 107 -15.45 3.30 17.60
CA LYS A 107 -16.80 3.25 18.20
C LYS A 107 -17.32 4.64 18.60
N LYS A 108 -16.46 5.63 18.80
CA LYS A 108 -16.82 6.93 19.39
C LYS A 108 -16.32 8.15 18.62
N THR A 109 -15.31 7.97 17.78
CA THR A 109 -14.65 9.07 17.07
C THR A 109 -14.48 8.71 15.61
N THR A 110 -13.42 9.18 14.96
CA THR A 110 -13.13 8.95 13.54
C THR A 110 -12.38 7.63 13.33
N SER A 111 -12.74 6.85 12.33
CA SER A 111 -11.95 5.71 11.85
C SER A 111 -10.61 6.18 11.24
N GLY A 112 -9.68 5.24 11.04
CA GLY A 112 -8.42 5.52 10.32
C GLY A 112 -8.66 5.93 8.86
N TYR A 113 -7.63 6.48 8.21
CA TYR A 113 -7.63 6.82 6.79
C TYR A 113 -6.48 6.14 6.06
N ILE A 114 -6.60 5.93 4.73
CA ILE A 114 -5.54 5.49 3.85
C ILE A 114 -5.11 6.71 3.01
N SER A 115 -3.80 6.96 2.92
CA SER A 115 -3.22 8.01 2.08
C SER A 115 -2.20 7.43 1.11
N TYR A 116 -2.37 7.71 -0.17
CA TYR A 116 -1.39 7.46 -1.22
C TYR A 116 -0.91 8.79 -1.77
N LYS A 117 0.39 9.05 -1.69
CA LYS A 117 0.96 10.33 -2.09
C LYS A 117 2.32 10.15 -2.75
N THR A 118 2.52 10.77 -3.91
CA THR A 118 3.83 10.97 -4.51
C THR A 118 4.41 12.30 -4.03
N PRO A 119 5.67 12.34 -3.56
CA PRO A 119 6.30 13.60 -3.12
C PRO A 119 6.51 14.59 -4.25
N ASN A 120 6.72 15.85 -3.88
CA ASN A 120 7.11 16.90 -4.82
C ASN A 120 8.55 16.66 -5.34
N ALA A 121 8.78 16.91 -6.63
CA ALA A 121 10.12 17.13 -7.14
C ALA A 121 10.53 18.59 -6.86
N ILE A 122 11.60 18.78 -6.08
CA ILE A 122 12.01 20.10 -5.59
C ILE A 122 13.13 20.74 -6.39
N ASN A 123 13.84 19.97 -7.23
CA ASN A 123 14.95 20.46 -8.04
C ASN A 123 14.59 20.46 -9.54
N LYS A 124 15.17 21.39 -10.30
CA LYS A 124 14.95 21.48 -11.78
C LYS A 124 16.10 20.83 -12.54
N PRO A 125 15.84 20.10 -13.64
CA PRO A 125 14.51 19.62 -14.08
C PRO A 125 14.09 18.39 -13.28
N GLY A 126 12.97 18.44 -12.61
CA GLY A 126 12.43 17.34 -11.83
C GLY A 126 10.95 17.10 -12.13
N HIS A 127 10.54 15.84 -12.15
CA HIS A 127 9.16 15.42 -12.32
C HIS A 127 8.72 14.63 -11.08
N SER A 128 7.55 14.93 -10.53
CA SER A 128 6.97 14.10 -9.46
C SER A 128 6.57 12.73 -10.02
N GLY A 129 6.54 11.72 -9.15
CA GLY A 129 6.08 10.38 -9.52
C GLY A 129 4.60 10.35 -9.92
N GLY A 130 4.24 9.39 -10.77
CA GLY A 130 2.85 9.09 -11.12
C GLY A 130 2.19 8.12 -10.16
N MET A 131 0.87 7.99 -10.24
CA MET A 131 0.07 6.99 -9.56
C MET A 131 -0.80 6.28 -10.60
N SER A 132 -0.82 4.93 -10.59
CA SER A 132 -1.54 4.14 -11.58
C SER A 132 -2.39 3.06 -10.91
N TYR A 133 -3.66 2.96 -11.32
CA TYR A 133 -4.58 1.90 -10.93
C TYR A 133 -5.08 1.20 -12.19
N VAL A 134 -4.71 -0.06 -12.40
CA VAL A 134 -5.03 -0.83 -13.61
C VAL A 134 -5.54 -2.21 -13.23
N THR A 135 -6.63 -2.63 -13.84
CA THR A 135 -7.07 -4.04 -13.81
C THR A 135 -6.46 -4.81 -14.98
N GLY A 136 -6.13 -6.09 -14.76
CA GLY A 136 -5.52 -6.94 -15.79
C GLY A 136 -6.46 -7.24 -16.95
N ASN A 137 -5.90 -7.67 -18.08
CA ASN A 137 -6.64 -8.13 -19.25
C ASN A 137 -7.19 -9.54 -19.03
N ALA A 138 -8.35 -9.83 -19.57
CA ALA A 138 -8.92 -11.17 -19.66
C ALA A 138 -8.92 -11.62 -21.13
N THR A 139 -8.39 -12.83 -21.40
CA THR A 139 -8.43 -13.42 -22.74
C THR A 139 -9.83 -13.96 -23.07
N SER A 140 -10.54 -14.47 -22.06
CA SER A 140 -11.91 -14.96 -22.13
C SER A 140 -12.61 -14.69 -20.80
N GLY A 141 -13.84 -14.25 -20.81
CA GLY A 141 -14.59 -13.83 -19.62
C GLY A 141 -14.58 -12.31 -19.43
N THR A 142 -14.63 -11.84 -18.17
CA THR A 142 -14.69 -10.41 -17.84
C THR A 142 -13.42 -9.96 -17.11
N THR A 143 -13.00 -8.73 -17.35
CA THR A 143 -11.95 -8.05 -16.56
C THR A 143 -12.51 -7.63 -15.20
N GLY A 144 -11.62 -7.37 -14.22
CA GLY A 144 -12.01 -6.76 -12.95
C GLY A 144 -12.55 -5.34 -13.13
N GLY A 145 -13.39 -4.89 -12.21
CA GLY A 145 -13.85 -3.50 -12.12
C GLY A 145 -13.00 -2.67 -11.17
N GLN A 146 -13.16 -1.34 -11.26
CA GLN A 146 -12.67 -0.37 -10.28
C GLN A 146 -13.88 0.40 -9.74
N GLU A 147 -13.97 0.52 -8.41
CA GLU A 147 -15.06 1.26 -7.76
C GLU A 147 -14.48 2.36 -6.86
N TYR A 148 -14.97 3.58 -7.04
CA TYR A 148 -14.71 4.72 -6.18
C TYR A 148 -16.04 5.16 -5.58
N LYS A 149 -16.20 4.98 -4.26
CA LYS A 149 -17.47 5.21 -3.58
C LYS A 149 -17.26 5.76 -2.19
N THR A 150 -18.07 6.74 -1.81
CA THR A 150 -18.18 7.18 -0.41
C THR A 150 -19.23 6.34 0.32
N GLY A 151 -19.06 6.18 1.64
CA GLY A 151 -20.00 5.45 2.47
C GLY A 151 -21.36 6.16 2.60
N SER A 152 -22.39 5.41 2.99
CA SER A 152 -23.71 5.95 3.33
C SER A 152 -23.73 6.51 4.75
N VAL A 153 -24.57 7.50 4.97
CA VAL A 153 -24.85 8.08 6.29
C VAL A 153 -26.35 8.06 6.55
N THR A 154 -26.74 7.78 7.79
CA THR A 154 -28.16 7.78 8.20
C THR A 154 -28.64 9.18 8.57
N ASP A 155 -27.77 9.97 9.22
CA ASP A 155 -28.06 11.34 9.65
C ASP A 155 -26.79 12.18 9.50
N GLY A 156 -26.81 13.17 8.58
CA GLY A 156 -25.66 13.99 8.25
C GLY A 156 -25.43 14.11 6.75
N VAL A 157 -24.19 14.34 6.35
CA VAL A 157 -23.77 14.51 4.93
C VAL A 157 -22.73 13.47 4.57
N SER A 158 -22.91 12.74 3.46
CA SER A 158 -21.89 11.85 2.91
C SER A 158 -20.68 12.63 2.38
N GLY A 159 -19.51 11.96 2.29
CA GLY A 159 -18.32 12.56 1.73
C GLY A 159 -18.42 12.81 0.21
N ASN A 160 -17.54 13.63 -0.32
CA ASN A 160 -17.41 13.91 -1.75
C ASN A 160 -16.39 12.99 -2.42
N ILE A 161 -16.55 12.79 -3.73
CA ILE A 161 -15.49 12.32 -4.63
C ILE A 161 -15.05 13.52 -5.46
N THR A 162 -13.77 13.92 -5.37
CA THR A 162 -13.21 15.04 -6.13
C THR A 162 -12.14 14.51 -7.08
N ILE A 163 -12.24 14.90 -8.37
CA ILE A 163 -11.25 14.57 -9.40
C ILE A 163 -10.89 15.88 -10.08
N GLU A 164 -9.67 16.35 -9.90
CA GLU A 164 -9.21 17.63 -10.43
C GLU A 164 -7.77 17.55 -10.90
N THR A 165 -7.37 18.43 -11.83
CA THR A 165 -5.97 18.62 -12.21
C THR A 165 -5.39 19.80 -11.43
N GLY A 166 -4.07 19.76 -11.18
CA GLY A 166 -3.37 20.86 -10.50
C GLY A 166 -3.32 22.13 -11.35
N GLU A 167 -3.07 23.25 -10.69
CA GLU A 167 -2.84 24.55 -11.31
C GLU A 167 -1.46 24.62 -11.96
N ALA A 168 -1.30 25.48 -12.94
CA ALA A 168 -0.03 25.84 -13.56
C ALA A 168 0.12 27.36 -13.61
N ASP A 169 1.16 27.90 -12.95
CA ASP A 169 1.45 29.34 -12.99
C ASP A 169 1.91 29.80 -14.38
N THR A 170 2.64 28.93 -15.08
CA THR A 170 3.09 29.13 -16.46
C THR A 170 3.02 27.81 -17.21
N GLY A 171 2.43 27.80 -18.40
CA GLY A 171 2.25 26.60 -19.21
C GLY A 171 0.81 26.10 -19.23
N GLN A 172 0.62 24.82 -19.59
CA GLN A 172 -0.69 24.20 -19.66
C GLN A 172 -0.96 23.32 -18.43
N THR A 173 -2.19 23.32 -17.95
CA THR A 173 -2.67 22.36 -16.94
C THR A 173 -2.92 20.99 -17.58
N GLY A 174 -3.00 19.94 -16.75
CA GLY A 174 -3.42 18.60 -17.19
C GLY A 174 -4.90 18.55 -17.58
N SER A 175 -5.35 17.40 -18.09
CA SER A 175 -6.74 17.12 -18.45
C SER A 175 -7.31 15.99 -17.60
N VAL A 176 -8.61 16.04 -17.32
CA VAL A 176 -9.41 14.89 -16.84
C VAL A 176 -10.09 14.27 -18.06
N LEU A 177 -9.77 13.00 -18.38
CA LEU A 177 -10.39 12.24 -19.46
C LEU A 177 -11.20 11.08 -18.90
N ILE A 178 -12.49 11.05 -19.20
CA ILE A 178 -13.40 9.96 -18.86
C ILE A 178 -13.97 9.41 -20.15
N SER A 179 -13.67 8.14 -20.51
CA SER A 179 -14.12 7.53 -21.76
C SER A 179 -14.51 6.08 -21.54
N SER A 180 -15.47 5.60 -22.31
CA SER A 180 -15.77 4.18 -22.41
C SER A 180 -14.87 3.50 -23.46
N GLY A 181 -14.66 2.17 -23.33
CA GLY A 181 -13.96 1.38 -24.31
C GLY A 181 -14.77 1.19 -25.60
N HIS A 182 -14.07 0.92 -26.70
CA HIS A 182 -14.67 0.59 -27.99
C HIS A 182 -14.93 -0.92 -28.11
N SER A 183 -16.11 -1.30 -28.61
CA SER A 183 -16.42 -2.67 -29.02
C SER A 183 -16.41 -2.76 -30.55
N VAL A 184 -15.81 -3.84 -31.08
CA VAL A 184 -15.75 -4.13 -32.51
C VAL A 184 -16.98 -4.90 -32.99
N ALA A 185 -17.58 -5.72 -32.13
CA ALA A 185 -18.61 -6.69 -32.47
C ALA A 185 -19.96 -6.46 -31.79
N ASP A 186 -20.01 -5.57 -30.76
CA ASP A 186 -21.20 -5.36 -29.95
C ASP A 186 -21.25 -3.89 -29.46
N MET A 187 -22.23 -3.54 -28.64
CA MET A 187 -22.37 -2.19 -28.11
C MET A 187 -21.18 -1.81 -27.20
N SER A 188 -20.63 -0.62 -27.38
CA SER A 188 -19.66 -0.02 -26.48
C SER A 188 -20.30 0.35 -25.14
N GLY A 189 -19.49 0.40 -24.06
CA GLY A 189 -19.94 0.88 -22.76
C GLY A 189 -20.38 2.35 -22.82
N ALA A 190 -21.15 2.79 -21.85
CA ALA A 190 -21.60 4.16 -21.69
C ALA A 190 -20.77 4.92 -20.64
N VAL A 191 -20.62 6.23 -20.83
CA VAL A 191 -20.26 7.19 -19.78
C VAL A 191 -21.55 7.91 -19.39
N THR A 192 -21.92 7.83 -18.11
CA THR A 192 -23.12 8.51 -17.57
C THR A 192 -22.67 9.49 -16.49
N LEU A 193 -23.06 10.75 -16.63
CA LEU A 193 -22.78 11.83 -15.69
C LEU A 193 -24.08 12.35 -15.08
#